data_0e54e521134b175f938a6c7e9a331fd3
#
_entry.id   0e54e521134b175f938a6c7e9a331fd3
#
_cell.length_a   1.000
_cell.length_b   1.000
_cell.length_c   1.000
_cell.angle_alpha   90.00
_cell.angle_beta   90.00
_cell.angle_gamma   90.00
#
_symmetry.space_group_name_H-M   'P 1'
#
loop_
_entity.id
_entity.type
_entity.pdbx_description
1 polymer ?
#
loop_
_entity_poly.entity_id
_entity_poly.type
_entity_poly.pdbx_seq_one_letter_code
_entity_poly.pdbx_strand_id
1 'polypeptide(L)'
;MSGGPALTGSTSTAARRRVLIVEDEPDLVRGLRDALEFEGFEIVSSGLGRDGVRLAKERAPDLVLLDLMLPDMNGFAVCEEIRAVKPILPIIMLTARSQETDKIRGLDAGADDYVTKPFSIGELVARINAIFRRLHRASAPDEEIRIGEVVIYPRKHELVRNRKTVVLSFYEVELLRLLYERAGQPVSREEILDKIWGVSGNASTRSVDNFVVKLRKKIEEDAAKPRHIVTIYGTGYKLVV
;
A
#
# COMPACT_ATOMS: atom_id res chain seq x y z
N MET A 1 31.73 47.84 -19.02
CA MET A 1 31.80 46.39 -19.21
C MET A 1 31.47 45.74 -17.86
N SER A 2 30.26 45.32 -17.68
CA SER A 2 29.85 44.61 -16.46
C SER A 2 29.13 43.32 -16.87
N GLY A 3 29.87 42.22 -16.78
CA GLY A 3 29.32 40.88 -16.98
C GLY A 3 28.62 40.43 -15.72
N GLY A 4 27.28 40.29 -15.77
CA GLY A 4 26.51 39.67 -14.73
C GLY A 4 26.67 38.13 -14.77
N PRO A 5 26.68 37.42 -13.63
CA PRO A 5 26.79 35.97 -13.62
C PRO A 5 25.47 35.35 -14.07
N ALA A 6 25.56 34.43 -15.01
CA ALA A 6 24.46 33.58 -15.45
C ALA A 6 24.06 32.66 -14.29
N LEU A 7 22.81 32.76 -13.84
CA LEU A 7 22.21 31.83 -12.92
C LEU A 7 21.92 30.52 -13.68
N THR A 8 22.83 29.58 -13.61
CA THR A 8 22.56 28.19 -13.98
C THR A 8 21.66 27.56 -12.94
N GLY A 9 20.35 27.62 -13.20
CA GLY A 9 19.36 26.88 -12.42
C GLY A 9 19.57 25.38 -12.61
N SER A 10 20.21 24.73 -11.65
CA SER A 10 20.27 23.29 -11.53
C SER A 10 18.86 22.81 -11.15
N THR A 11 18.03 22.50 -12.13
CA THR A 11 16.83 21.70 -11.94
C THR A 11 17.26 20.27 -11.61
N SER A 12 17.34 19.97 -10.32
CA SER A 12 17.40 18.59 -9.84
C SER A 12 16.17 17.87 -10.40
N THR A 13 16.34 17.08 -11.45
CA THR A 13 15.33 16.17 -11.98
C THR A 13 15.18 15.04 -10.96
N ALA A 14 14.35 15.25 -9.94
CA ALA A 14 13.90 14.16 -9.10
C ALA A 14 13.30 13.10 -10.04
N ALA A 15 13.82 11.86 -9.97
CA ALA A 15 13.34 10.77 -10.81
C ALA A 15 11.82 10.66 -10.67
N ARG A 16 11.11 10.71 -11.82
CA ARG A 16 9.64 10.56 -11.81
C ARG A 16 9.28 9.20 -11.25
N ARG A 17 8.27 9.17 -10.39
CA ARG A 17 7.75 7.92 -9.85
C ARG A 17 7.03 7.14 -10.91
N ARG A 18 7.25 5.83 -10.90
CA ARG A 18 6.73 4.93 -11.92
C ARG A 18 5.56 4.13 -11.40
N VAL A 19 4.44 4.18 -12.12
CA VAL A 19 3.25 3.36 -11.85
C VAL A 19 3.11 2.31 -12.96
N LEU A 20 3.00 1.04 -12.56
CA LEU A 20 2.69 -0.05 -13.47
C LEU A 20 1.18 -0.29 -13.46
N ILE A 21 0.56 -0.24 -14.63
CA ILE A 21 -0.86 -0.56 -14.83
C ILE A 21 -0.93 -1.93 -15.51
N VAL A 22 -1.57 -2.90 -14.85
CA VAL A 22 -1.85 -4.24 -15.41
C VAL A 22 -3.36 -4.34 -15.56
N GLU A 23 -3.84 -4.06 -16.76
CA GLU A 23 -5.26 -3.90 -17.10
C GLU A 23 -5.42 -4.18 -18.60
N ASP A 24 -6.42 -4.96 -18.99
CA ASP A 24 -6.63 -5.36 -20.39
C ASP A 24 -7.61 -4.47 -21.16
N GLU A 25 -8.38 -3.61 -20.48
CA GLU A 25 -9.32 -2.67 -21.11
C GLU A 25 -8.57 -1.41 -21.63
N PRO A 26 -8.42 -1.24 -22.98
CA PRO A 26 -7.55 -0.18 -23.52
C PRO A 26 -8.02 1.24 -23.19
N ASP A 27 -9.33 1.47 -23.10
CA ASP A 27 -9.89 2.79 -22.84
C ASP A 27 -9.67 3.20 -21.38
N LEU A 28 -9.77 2.24 -20.44
CA LEU A 28 -9.44 2.46 -19.03
C LEU A 28 -7.95 2.72 -18.87
N VAL A 29 -7.08 1.94 -19.51
CA VAL A 29 -5.62 2.15 -19.49
C VAL A 29 -5.27 3.55 -20.01
N ARG A 30 -5.90 4.00 -21.11
CA ARG A 30 -5.67 5.34 -21.68
C ARG A 30 -6.07 6.44 -20.68
N GLY A 31 -7.29 6.36 -20.13
CA GLY A 31 -7.78 7.35 -19.17
C GLY A 31 -6.92 7.42 -17.90
N LEU A 32 -6.48 6.26 -17.38
CA LEU A 32 -5.58 6.19 -16.24
C LEU A 32 -4.19 6.78 -16.57
N ARG A 33 -3.64 6.43 -17.75
CA ARG A 33 -2.36 6.97 -18.21
C ARG A 33 -2.39 8.49 -18.29
N ASP A 34 -3.36 9.05 -19.01
CA ASP A 34 -3.47 10.49 -19.23
C ASP A 34 -3.56 11.25 -17.89
N ALA A 35 -4.37 10.74 -16.97
CA ALA A 35 -4.54 11.36 -15.65
C ALA A 35 -3.27 11.27 -14.79
N LEU A 36 -2.60 10.11 -14.78
CA LEU A 36 -1.42 9.90 -13.95
C LEU A 36 -0.18 10.60 -14.54
N GLU A 37 -0.04 10.66 -15.86
CA GLU A 37 1.02 11.43 -16.53
C GLU A 37 0.85 12.94 -16.28
N PHE A 38 -0.41 13.43 -16.23
CA PHE A 38 -0.71 14.82 -15.85
C PHE A 38 -0.26 15.12 -14.42
N GLU A 39 -0.37 14.16 -13.50
CA GLU A 39 0.14 14.26 -12.13
C GLU A 39 1.67 14.09 -12.02
N GLY A 40 2.35 13.86 -13.15
CA GLY A 40 3.81 13.77 -13.23
C GLY A 40 4.38 12.36 -13.02
N PHE A 41 3.56 11.32 -13.04
CA PHE A 41 4.03 9.93 -12.96
C PHE A 41 4.56 9.43 -14.30
N GLU A 42 5.49 8.48 -14.27
CA GLU A 42 5.89 7.67 -15.42
C GLU A 42 5.02 6.41 -15.46
N ILE A 43 4.40 6.15 -16.62
CA ILE A 43 3.45 5.02 -16.74
C ILE A 43 4.04 3.92 -17.61
N VAL A 44 4.07 2.72 -17.04
CA VAL A 44 4.28 1.45 -17.75
C VAL A 44 2.98 0.68 -17.71
N SER A 45 2.58 0.01 -18.78
CA SER A 45 1.33 -0.76 -18.79
C SER A 45 1.47 -2.08 -19.52
N SER A 46 0.65 -3.06 -19.14
CA SER A 46 0.45 -4.34 -19.82
C SER A 46 -1.00 -4.76 -19.71
N GLY A 47 -1.55 -5.37 -20.77
CA GLY A 47 -2.85 -6.01 -20.76
C GLY A 47 -2.79 -7.50 -20.34
N LEU A 48 -1.61 -8.02 -19.99
CA LEU A 48 -1.39 -9.41 -19.62
C LEU A 48 -0.75 -9.52 -18.24
N GLY A 49 -1.25 -10.45 -17.42
CA GLY A 49 -0.77 -10.67 -16.06
C GLY A 49 0.69 -11.14 -16.01
N ARG A 50 1.07 -12.08 -16.87
CA ARG A 50 2.46 -12.58 -16.95
C ARG A 50 3.45 -11.50 -17.32
N ASP A 51 3.06 -10.63 -18.26
CA ASP A 51 3.88 -9.48 -18.64
C ASP A 51 3.94 -8.44 -17.52
N GLY A 52 2.84 -8.23 -16.81
CA GLY A 52 2.78 -7.40 -15.60
C GLY A 52 3.77 -7.86 -14.53
N VAL A 53 3.84 -9.17 -14.24
CA VAL A 53 4.84 -9.73 -13.31
C VAL A 53 6.27 -9.48 -13.80
N ARG A 54 6.53 -9.68 -15.10
CA ARG A 54 7.85 -9.40 -15.70
C ARG A 54 8.22 -7.92 -15.56
N LEU A 55 7.31 -7.01 -15.91
CA LEU A 55 7.52 -5.57 -15.82
C LEU A 55 7.73 -5.10 -14.37
N ALA A 56 7.03 -5.68 -13.40
CA ALA A 56 7.27 -5.39 -11.98
C ALA A 56 8.70 -5.71 -11.54
N LYS A 57 9.31 -6.76 -12.10
CA LYS A 57 10.72 -7.14 -11.85
C LYS A 57 11.70 -6.20 -12.54
N GLU A 58 11.50 -5.96 -13.85
CA GLU A 58 12.47 -5.31 -14.73
C GLU A 58 12.42 -3.78 -14.67
N ARG A 59 11.23 -3.20 -14.49
CA ARG A 59 11.02 -1.74 -14.55
C ARG A 59 11.04 -1.05 -13.21
N ALA A 60 11.14 -1.81 -12.11
CA ALA A 60 11.16 -1.30 -10.75
C ALA A 60 10.09 -0.21 -10.50
N PRO A 61 8.79 -0.51 -10.70
CA PRO A 61 7.74 0.46 -10.41
C PRO A 61 7.67 0.76 -8.91
N ASP A 62 7.17 1.94 -8.58
CA ASP A 62 6.94 2.39 -7.21
C ASP A 62 5.53 2.01 -6.71
N LEU A 63 4.61 1.66 -7.63
CA LEU A 63 3.25 1.24 -7.35
C LEU A 63 2.70 0.42 -8.52
N VAL A 64 1.81 -0.54 -8.22
CA VAL A 64 1.08 -1.33 -9.21
C VAL A 64 -0.42 -1.08 -9.08
N LEU A 65 -1.08 -0.79 -10.20
CA LEU A 65 -2.53 -0.91 -10.37
C LEU A 65 -2.78 -2.22 -11.09
N LEU A 66 -3.61 -3.10 -10.53
CA LEU A 66 -3.77 -4.47 -10.99
C LEU A 66 -5.24 -4.84 -11.13
N ASP A 67 -5.67 -5.15 -12.34
CA ASP A 67 -7.01 -5.74 -12.52
C ASP A 67 -7.03 -7.21 -12.08
N LEU A 68 -8.17 -7.63 -11.57
CA LEU A 68 -8.43 -9.02 -11.21
C LEU A 68 -8.71 -9.91 -12.40
N MET A 69 -9.34 -9.37 -13.45
CA MET A 69 -9.87 -10.12 -14.57
C MET A 69 -9.00 -9.95 -15.82
N LEU A 70 -7.79 -10.52 -15.78
CA LEU A 70 -6.89 -10.49 -16.92
C LEU A 70 -7.07 -11.74 -17.81
N PRO A 71 -6.80 -11.64 -19.13
CA PRO A 71 -7.12 -12.71 -20.07
C PRO A 71 -6.23 -13.96 -19.94
N ASP A 72 -5.03 -13.83 -19.41
CA ASP A 72 -4.04 -14.90 -19.33
C ASP A 72 -3.83 -15.44 -17.92
N MET A 73 -4.19 -14.67 -16.88
CA MET A 73 -3.88 -14.99 -15.50
C MET A 73 -4.82 -14.25 -14.54
N ASN A 74 -5.24 -14.91 -13.46
CA ASN A 74 -6.04 -14.24 -12.44
C ASN A 74 -5.18 -13.22 -11.67
N GLY A 75 -5.70 -12.01 -11.44
CA GLY A 75 -4.99 -10.93 -10.75
C GLY A 75 -4.52 -11.29 -9.34
N PHE A 76 -5.19 -12.20 -8.63
CA PHE A 76 -4.68 -12.69 -7.34
C PHE A 76 -3.34 -13.41 -7.49
N ALA A 77 -3.23 -14.30 -8.49
CA ALA A 77 -1.98 -15.01 -8.77
C ALA A 77 -0.87 -14.03 -9.23
N VAL A 78 -1.21 -13.01 -10.04
CA VAL A 78 -0.29 -11.92 -10.40
C VAL A 78 0.23 -11.21 -9.14
N CYS A 79 -0.67 -10.88 -8.21
CA CYS A 79 -0.31 -10.24 -6.94
C CYS A 79 0.66 -11.10 -6.11
N GLU A 80 0.34 -12.38 -5.95
CA GLU A 80 1.19 -13.34 -5.22
C GLU A 80 2.59 -13.45 -5.84
N GLU A 81 2.69 -13.54 -7.17
CA GLU A 81 3.98 -13.59 -7.86
C GLU A 81 4.78 -12.29 -7.73
N ILE A 82 4.12 -11.13 -7.80
CA ILE A 82 4.77 -9.84 -7.56
C ILE A 82 5.24 -9.76 -6.11
N ARG A 83 4.42 -10.16 -5.13
CA ARG A 83 4.79 -10.18 -3.71
C ARG A 83 5.99 -11.05 -3.40
N ALA A 84 6.10 -12.20 -4.04
CA ALA A 84 7.24 -13.12 -3.85
C ALA A 84 8.58 -12.45 -4.19
N VAL A 85 8.60 -11.50 -5.12
CA VAL A 85 9.83 -10.83 -5.60
C VAL A 85 9.96 -9.38 -5.16
N LYS A 86 8.86 -8.72 -4.84
CA LYS A 86 8.75 -7.31 -4.40
C LYS A 86 7.81 -7.21 -3.20
N PRO A 87 8.20 -7.70 -2.03
CA PRO A 87 7.29 -7.87 -0.89
C PRO A 87 6.72 -6.55 -0.33
N ILE A 88 7.40 -5.43 -0.55
CA ILE A 88 7.01 -4.10 -0.04
C ILE A 88 6.38 -3.19 -1.10
N LEU A 89 6.35 -3.60 -2.39
CA LEU A 89 5.81 -2.80 -3.48
C LEU A 89 4.30 -2.58 -3.28
N PRO A 90 3.78 -1.34 -3.21
CA PRO A 90 2.35 -1.10 -3.08
C PRO A 90 1.57 -1.64 -4.28
N ILE A 91 0.49 -2.39 -4.02
CA ILE A 91 -0.42 -2.93 -5.04
C ILE A 91 -1.84 -2.53 -4.71
N ILE A 92 -2.48 -1.77 -5.62
CA ILE A 92 -3.90 -1.46 -5.58
C ILE A 92 -4.61 -2.37 -6.60
N MET A 93 -5.54 -3.19 -6.13
CA MET A 93 -6.36 -3.98 -7.04
C MET A 93 -7.56 -3.19 -7.54
N LEU A 94 -7.79 -3.25 -8.85
CA LEU A 94 -8.99 -2.74 -9.50
C LEU A 94 -9.95 -3.94 -9.73
N THR A 95 -11.21 -3.83 -9.30
CA THR A 95 -12.11 -4.97 -9.38
C THR A 95 -13.54 -4.57 -9.73
N ALA A 96 -14.16 -5.27 -10.67
CA ALA A 96 -15.59 -5.18 -10.94
C ALA A 96 -16.43 -5.91 -9.87
N ARG A 97 -15.80 -6.75 -9.03
CA ARG A 97 -16.48 -7.58 -8.04
C ARG A 97 -16.58 -6.85 -6.70
N SER A 98 -17.80 -6.49 -6.36
CA SER A 98 -18.14 -5.92 -5.06
C SER A 98 -18.29 -6.98 -3.95
N GLN A 99 -18.18 -8.29 -4.31
CA GLN A 99 -18.38 -9.37 -3.34
C GLN A 99 -17.27 -9.36 -2.30
N GLU A 100 -17.69 -9.43 -1.07
CA GLU A 100 -16.85 -9.38 0.12
C GLU A 100 -15.78 -10.47 0.16
N THR A 101 -16.14 -11.67 -0.33
CA THR A 101 -15.24 -12.81 -0.45
C THR A 101 -14.02 -12.52 -1.35
N ASP A 102 -14.21 -11.75 -2.43
CA ASP A 102 -13.11 -11.40 -3.34
C ASP A 102 -12.17 -10.37 -2.74
N LYS A 103 -12.70 -9.43 -1.96
CA LYS A 103 -11.88 -8.46 -1.20
C LYS A 103 -11.02 -9.15 -0.14
N ILE A 104 -11.58 -10.13 0.56
CA ILE A 104 -10.84 -10.93 1.56
C ILE A 104 -9.74 -11.74 0.87
N ARG A 105 -10.05 -12.48 -0.21
CA ARG A 105 -9.07 -13.28 -0.96
C ARG A 105 -7.92 -12.45 -1.48
N GLY A 106 -8.18 -11.27 -1.96
CA GLY A 106 -7.13 -10.46 -2.51
C GLY A 106 -6.27 -9.79 -1.45
N LEU A 107 -6.82 -9.39 -0.31
CA LEU A 107 -5.99 -8.99 0.82
C LEU A 107 -5.14 -10.17 1.30
N ASP A 108 -5.66 -11.39 1.29
CA ASP A 108 -4.87 -12.60 1.57
C ASP A 108 -3.79 -12.85 0.51
N ALA A 109 -4.06 -12.56 -0.78
CA ALA A 109 -3.07 -12.58 -1.85
C ALA A 109 -1.99 -11.49 -1.74
N GLY A 110 -2.10 -10.57 -0.79
CA GLY A 110 -1.08 -9.57 -0.50
C GLY A 110 -1.32 -8.19 -1.10
N ALA A 111 -2.51 -7.90 -1.65
CA ALA A 111 -2.86 -6.53 -2.05
C ALA A 111 -2.90 -5.58 -0.85
N ASP A 112 -2.61 -4.32 -1.11
CA ASP A 112 -2.59 -3.26 -0.11
C ASP A 112 -3.90 -2.47 -0.10
N ASP A 113 -4.55 -2.30 -1.25
CA ASP A 113 -5.84 -1.61 -1.35
C ASP A 113 -6.71 -2.19 -2.47
N TYR A 114 -8.00 -1.87 -2.42
CA TYR A 114 -9.02 -2.28 -3.39
C TYR A 114 -9.85 -1.10 -3.82
N VAL A 115 -9.99 -0.95 -5.14
CA VAL A 115 -10.87 0.03 -5.75
C VAL A 115 -11.88 -0.72 -6.62
N THR A 116 -13.18 -0.54 -6.32
CA THR A 116 -14.25 -1.20 -7.09
C THR A 116 -14.62 -0.40 -8.31
N LYS A 117 -14.66 -1.05 -9.46
CA LYS A 117 -15.20 -0.50 -10.72
C LYS A 117 -16.75 -0.43 -10.64
N PRO A 118 -17.40 0.69 -11.08
CA PRO A 118 -16.79 1.89 -11.61
C PRO A 118 -16.24 2.79 -10.48
N PHE A 119 -15.09 3.41 -10.71
CA PHE A 119 -14.44 4.33 -9.78
C PHE A 119 -14.17 5.69 -10.43
N SER A 120 -14.01 6.71 -9.61
CA SER A 120 -13.53 8.00 -10.07
C SER A 120 -12.00 7.97 -10.23
N ILE A 121 -11.51 8.40 -11.39
CA ILE A 121 -10.06 8.55 -11.62
C ILE A 121 -9.45 9.48 -10.57
N GLY A 122 -10.15 10.59 -10.22
CA GLY A 122 -9.70 11.50 -9.17
C GLY A 122 -9.55 10.83 -7.79
N GLU A 123 -10.45 9.89 -7.43
CA GLU A 123 -10.33 9.12 -6.20
C GLU A 123 -9.09 8.23 -6.23
N LEU A 124 -8.85 7.52 -7.34
CA LEU A 124 -7.68 6.66 -7.49
C LEU A 124 -6.38 7.47 -7.42
N VAL A 125 -6.31 8.61 -8.10
CA VAL A 125 -5.17 9.55 -8.04
C VAL A 125 -4.92 10.02 -6.60
N ALA A 126 -5.98 10.37 -5.86
CA ALA A 126 -5.84 10.77 -4.46
C ALA A 126 -5.25 9.65 -3.58
N ARG A 127 -5.66 8.39 -3.79
CA ARG A 127 -5.11 7.21 -3.11
C ARG A 127 -3.63 7.00 -3.44
N ILE A 128 -3.28 7.07 -4.71
CA ILE A 128 -1.88 6.95 -5.19
C ILE A 128 -1.02 8.04 -4.56
N ASN A 129 -1.47 9.29 -4.58
CA ASN A 129 -0.76 10.41 -3.97
C ASN A 129 -0.62 10.26 -2.45
N ALA A 130 -1.62 9.67 -1.77
CA ALA A 130 -1.53 9.38 -0.35
C ALA A 130 -0.44 8.35 -0.04
N ILE A 131 -0.32 7.28 -0.85
CA ILE A 131 0.77 6.29 -0.73
C ILE A 131 2.12 6.97 -0.91
N PHE A 132 2.30 7.73 -1.98
CA PHE A 132 3.58 8.37 -2.26
C PHE A 132 3.98 9.44 -1.23
N ARG A 133 3.03 10.19 -0.71
CA ARG A 133 3.29 11.14 0.38
C ARG A 133 3.84 10.46 1.64
N ARG A 134 3.38 9.25 1.94
CA ARG A 134 3.86 8.48 3.09
C ARG A 134 5.21 7.84 2.85
N LEU A 135 5.46 7.34 1.65
CA LEU A 135 6.78 6.85 1.26
C LEU A 135 7.86 7.93 1.44
N HIS A 136 7.52 9.22 1.28
CA HIS A 136 8.44 10.33 1.57
C HIS A 136 8.64 10.62 3.06
N ARG A 137 7.63 10.40 3.90
CA ARG A 137 7.77 10.59 5.35
C ARG A 137 8.73 9.59 6.00
N ALA A 138 9.06 8.51 5.33
CA ALA A 138 10.07 7.54 5.76
C ALA A 138 11.50 8.12 5.86
N SER A 139 11.69 9.44 5.65
CA SER A 139 12.96 10.15 5.83
C SER A 139 13.28 10.56 7.28
N ALA A 140 12.42 10.25 8.25
CA ALA A 140 12.68 10.43 9.68
C ALA A 140 13.75 9.43 10.17
N PRO A 141 14.45 9.70 11.33
CA PRO A 141 15.46 8.77 11.86
C PRO A 141 14.95 7.34 11.99
N ASP A 142 15.86 6.37 12.02
CA ASP A 142 15.55 4.94 12.23
C ASP A 142 14.92 4.75 13.63
N GLU A 143 13.62 5.00 13.73
CA GLU A 143 12.85 4.80 14.94
C GLU A 143 12.47 3.32 15.03
N GLU A 144 13.03 2.63 16.03
CA GLU A 144 12.58 1.29 16.39
C GLU A 144 11.24 1.38 17.11
N ILE A 145 10.26 0.59 16.68
CA ILE A 145 9.01 0.36 17.40
C ILE A 145 9.15 -0.94 18.18
N ARG A 146 8.95 -0.89 19.50
CA ARG A 146 9.00 -2.07 20.38
C ARG A 146 7.61 -2.36 20.93
N ILE A 147 7.16 -3.61 20.73
CA ILE A 147 5.88 -4.10 21.23
C ILE A 147 6.13 -5.44 21.92
N GLY A 148 6.21 -5.44 23.26
CA GLY A 148 6.64 -6.61 24.01
C GLY A 148 8.02 -7.11 23.53
N GLU A 149 8.11 -8.37 23.08
CA GLU A 149 9.35 -8.97 22.55
C GLU A 149 9.60 -8.70 21.05
N VAL A 150 8.67 -8.01 20.40
CA VAL A 150 8.74 -7.72 18.96
C VAL A 150 9.44 -6.40 18.72
N VAL A 151 10.43 -6.38 17.83
CA VAL A 151 11.12 -5.17 17.36
C VAL A 151 10.79 -4.95 15.89
N ILE A 152 10.31 -3.76 15.58
CA ILE A 152 9.93 -3.39 14.22
C ILE A 152 10.85 -2.28 13.74
N TYR A 153 11.36 -2.44 12.53
CA TYR A 153 12.16 -1.46 11.80
C TYR A 153 11.32 -0.90 10.62
N PRO A 154 10.55 0.18 10.84
CA PRO A 154 9.58 0.66 9.85
C PRO A 154 10.21 0.99 8.49
N ARG A 155 11.42 1.55 8.46
CA ARG A 155 12.12 1.91 7.20
C ARG A 155 12.58 0.71 6.40
N LYS A 156 12.91 -0.39 7.09
CA LYS A 156 13.32 -1.66 6.46
C LYS A 156 12.13 -2.53 6.09
N HIS A 157 10.93 -2.14 6.55
CA HIS A 157 9.75 -3.00 6.46
C HIS A 157 9.98 -4.37 7.12
N GLU A 158 10.69 -4.39 8.23
CA GLU A 158 11.07 -5.60 8.94
C GLU A 158 10.49 -5.63 10.35
N LEU A 159 10.08 -6.82 10.75
CA LEU A 159 9.68 -7.16 12.10
C LEU A 159 10.56 -8.31 12.56
N VAL A 160 11.18 -8.17 13.71
CA VAL A 160 12.02 -9.21 14.32
C VAL A 160 11.32 -9.74 15.58
N ARG A 161 11.09 -11.05 15.61
CA ARG A 161 10.55 -11.80 16.74
C ARG A 161 11.27 -13.12 16.86
N ASN A 162 11.70 -13.51 18.06
CA ASN A 162 12.41 -14.76 18.31
C ASN A 162 13.58 -15.01 17.33
N ARG A 163 14.37 -13.98 17.03
CA ARG A 163 15.47 -14.00 16.04
C ARG A 163 15.05 -14.32 14.60
N LYS A 164 13.76 -14.29 14.31
CA LYS A 164 13.24 -14.43 12.93
C LYS A 164 12.82 -13.08 12.42
N THR A 165 13.23 -12.76 11.21
CA THR A 165 12.82 -11.53 10.51
C THR A 165 11.64 -11.86 9.59
N VAL A 166 10.59 -11.04 9.67
CA VAL A 166 9.38 -11.12 8.84
C VAL A 166 9.22 -9.78 8.13
N VAL A 167 8.94 -9.82 6.83
CA VAL A 167 8.69 -8.61 6.03
C VAL A 167 7.28 -8.10 6.31
N LEU A 168 7.17 -6.78 6.46
CA LEU A 168 5.91 -6.05 6.56
C LEU A 168 5.60 -5.35 5.24
N SER A 169 4.34 -5.40 4.80
CA SER A 169 3.89 -4.59 3.68
C SER A 169 3.83 -3.11 4.07
N PHE A 170 3.69 -2.25 3.05
CA PHE A 170 3.60 -0.81 3.27
C PHE A 170 2.49 -0.43 4.27
N TYR A 171 1.28 -0.96 4.09
CA TYR A 171 0.15 -0.64 4.96
C TYR A 171 0.22 -1.29 6.35
N GLU A 172 0.89 -2.42 6.49
CA GLU A 172 1.17 -3.00 7.81
C GLU A 172 2.07 -2.08 8.64
N VAL A 173 3.09 -1.50 8.02
CA VAL A 173 3.97 -0.51 8.67
C VAL A 173 3.20 0.75 9.05
N GLU A 174 2.40 1.30 8.14
CA GLU A 174 1.64 2.53 8.40
C GLU A 174 0.59 2.34 9.50
N LEU A 175 -0.08 1.18 9.54
CA LEU A 175 -1.04 0.85 10.61
C LEU A 175 -0.33 0.71 11.96
N LEU A 176 0.82 0.06 11.99
CA LEU A 176 1.61 -0.05 13.22
C LEU A 176 2.09 1.31 13.72
N ARG A 177 2.58 2.17 12.83
CA ARG A 177 2.99 3.54 13.20
C ARG A 177 1.84 4.32 13.81
N LEU A 178 0.68 4.34 13.15
CA LEU A 178 -0.49 5.04 13.66
C LEU A 178 -0.93 4.53 15.04
N LEU A 179 -0.99 3.21 15.21
CA LEU A 179 -1.35 2.60 16.49
C LEU A 179 -0.30 2.85 17.57
N TYR A 180 0.98 2.90 17.22
CA TYR A 180 2.08 3.18 18.14
C TYR A 180 2.11 4.64 18.59
N GLU A 181 1.90 5.60 17.67
CA GLU A 181 1.74 7.03 17.98
C GLU A 181 0.58 7.29 18.96
N ARG A 182 -0.41 6.41 18.96
CA ARG A 182 -1.59 6.44 19.82
C ARG A 182 -1.60 5.33 20.87
N ALA A 183 -0.41 4.80 21.25
CA ALA A 183 -0.32 3.68 22.18
C ALA A 183 -1.13 3.94 23.47
N GLY A 184 -1.89 2.92 23.91
CA GLY A 184 -2.79 3.00 25.05
C GLY A 184 -4.14 3.67 24.77
N GLN A 185 -4.35 4.33 23.61
CA GLN A 185 -5.60 4.98 23.24
C GLN A 185 -6.34 4.18 22.15
N PRO A 186 -7.66 4.11 22.17
CA PRO A 186 -8.44 3.57 21.06
C PRO A 186 -8.34 4.46 19.83
N VAL A 187 -8.16 3.83 18.66
CA VAL A 187 -8.23 4.49 17.35
C VAL A 187 -9.42 3.90 16.59
N SER A 188 -10.32 4.73 16.09
CA SER A 188 -11.50 4.23 15.38
C SER A 188 -11.14 3.66 14.01
N ARG A 189 -11.99 2.78 13.48
CA ARG A 189 -11.80 2.21 12.14
C ARG A 189 -11.83 3.28 11.06
N GLU A 190 -12.70 4.26 11.23
CA GLU A 190 -12.85 5.40 10.34
C GLU A 190 -11.59 6.28 10.36
N GLU A 191 -11.05 6.57 11.55
CA GLU A 191 -9.80 7.32 11.70
C GLU A 191 -8.62 6.56 11.05
N ILE A 192 -8.53 5.24 11.28
CA ILE A 192 -7.49 4.41 10.65
C ILE A 192 -7.63 4.46 9.13
N LEU A 193 -8.85 4.33 8.61
CA LEU A 193 -9.13 4.34 7.19
C LEU A 193 -8.75 5.69 6.56
N ASP A 194 -9.18 6.79 7.14
CA ASP A 194 -8.86 8.14 6.69
C ASP A 194 -7.35 8.40 6.73
N LYS A 195 -6.73 8.10 7.86
CA LYS A 195 -5.29 8.34 8.06
C LYS A 195 -4.43 7.50 7.15
N ILE A 196 -4.78 6.24 6.86
CA ILE A 196 -3.94 5.29 6.14
C ILE A 196 -4.33 5.20 4.66
N TRP A 197 -5.60 5.24 4.29
CA TRP A 197 -6.04 5.15 2.90
C TRP A 197 -6.42 6.50 2.29
N GLY A 198 -6.59 7.55 3.12
CA GLY A 198 -6.88 8.91 2.63
C GLY A 198 -8.28 9.04 2.04
N VAL A 199 -9.21 8.17 2.44
CA VAL A 199 -10.54 8.11 1.86
C VAL A 199 -11.60 8.33 2.92
N SER A 200 -12.29 9.45 2.80
CA SER A 200 -13.50 9.73 3.58
C SER A 200 -14.71 9.11 2.86
N GLY A 201 -15.36 8.16 3.50
CA GLY A 201 -16.77 7.88 3.22
C GLY A 201 -17.16 6.60 2.47
N ASN A 202 -16.38 6.04 1.54
CA ASN A 202 -16.80 4.88 0.74
C ASN A 202 -15.89 3.63 0.79
N ALA A 203 -14.75 3.70 1.44
CA ALA A 203 -13.93 2.52 1.63
C ALA A 203 -14.44 1.70 2.81
N SER A 204 -14.47 0.38 2.62
CA SER A 204 -14.94 -0.54 3.66
C SER A 204 -13.96 -0.57 4.84
N THR A 205 -14.45 -0.33 6.05
CA THR A 205 -13.69 -0.50 7.32
C THR A 205 -13.13 -1.91 7.49
N ARG A 206 -13.61 -2.88 6.70
CA ARG A 206 -13.10 -4.27 6.67
C ARG A 206 -11.67 -4.40 6.18
N SER A 207 -11.19 -3.46 5.34
CA SER A 207 -9.77 -3.43 4.98
C SER A 207 -8.91 -3.30 6.24
N VAL A 208 -9.31 -2.43 7.17
CA VAL A 208 -8.64 -2.26 8.46
C VAL A 208 -8.62 -3.57 9.25
N ASP A 209 -9.77 -4.25 9.37
CA ASP A 209 -9.89 -5.49 10.14
C ASP A 209 -8.97 -6.58 9.58
N ASN A 210 -8.86 -6.71 8.26
CA ASN A 210 -7.98 -7.66 7.59
C ASN A 210 -6.49 -7.37 7.85
N PHE A 211 -6.07 -6.09 7.80
CA PHE A 211 -4.70 -5.73 8.14
C PHE A 211 -4.38 -5.99 9.61
N VAL A 212 -5.33 -5.77 10.50
CA VAL A 212 -5.19 -6.13 11.92
C VAL A 212 -5.02 -7.63 12.09
N VAL A 213 -5.80 -8.46 11.37
CA VAL A 213 -5.63 -9.93 11.41
C VAL A 213 -4.23 -10.33 10.94
N LYS A 214 -3.71 -9.75 9.85
CA LYS A 214 -2.35 -10.02 9.36
C LYS A 214 -1.29 -9.62 10.38
N LEU A 215 -1.41 -8.43 10.97
CA LEU A 215 -0.47 -7.95 11.97
C LEU A 215 -0.48 -8.82 13.22
N ARG A 216 -1.66 -9.24 13.70
CA ARG A 216 -1.77 -10.18 14.83
C ARG A 216 -1.02 -11.48 14.58
N LYS A 217 -1.14 -12.06 13.39
CA LYS A 217 -0.39 -13.29 13.01
C LYS A 217 1.14 -13.09 13.10
N LYS A 218 1.63 -11.86 12.92
CA LYS A 218 3.06 -11.54 12.97
C LYS A 218 3.55 -11.12 14.36
N ILE A 219 2.71 -10.42 15.13
CA ILE A 219 3.08 -9.79 16.40
C ILE A 219 2.70 -10.66 17.61
N GLU A 220 1.48 -11.21 17.62
CA GLU A 220 0.94 -11.92 18.77
C GLU A 220 1.50 -13.34 18.89
N GLU A 221 1.55 -13.86 20.11
CA GLU A 221 1.81 -15.29 20.34
C GLU A 221 0.67 -16.15 19.83
N ASP A 222 -0.57 -15.73 20.17
CA ASP A 222 -1.82 -16.32 19.71
C ASP A 222 -2.67 -15.21 19.08
N ALA A 223 -2.79 -15.22 17.75
CA ALA A 223 -3.57 -14.23 17.02
C ALA A 223 -5.09 -14.24 17.39
N ALA A 224 -5.59 -15.36 17.93
CA ALA A 224 -6.97 -15.48 18.40
C ALA A 224 -7.18 -14.86 19.79
N LYS A 225 -6.10 -14.70 20.57
CA LYS A 225 -6.10 -14.07 21.90
C LYS A 225 -5.11 -12.91 21.96
N PRO A 226 -5.35 -11.85 21.19
CA PRO A 226 -4.40 -10.76 21.06
C PRO A 226 -4.20 -9.99 22.37
N ARG A 227 -2.94 -9.72 22.71
CA ARG A 227 -2.54 -8.93 23.88
C ARG A 227 -2.08 -7.53 23.51
N HIS A 228 -1.48 -7.37 22.35
CA HIS A 228 -0.92 -6.10 21.88
C HIS A 228 -1.91 -5.32 21.04
N ILE A 229 -2.49 -5.91 19.98
CA ILE A 229 -3.48 -5.22 19.14
C ILE A 229 -4.88 -5.64 19.61
N VAL A 230 -5.43 -4.91 20.57
CA VAL A 230 -6.70 -5.25 21.23
C VAL A 230 -7.88 -4.62 20.49
N THR A 231 -8.95 -5.39 20.30
CA THR A 231 -10.22 -4.85 19.75
C THR A 231 -10.98 -4.10 20.83
N ILE A 232 -11.38 -2.87 20.53
CA ILE A 232 -12.34 -2.10 21.33
C ILE A 232 -13.68 -2.13 20.60
N TYR A 233 -14.60 -2.92 21.14
CA TYR A 233 -15.91 -3.13 20.52
C TYR A 233 -16.65 -1.81 20.30
N GLY A 234 -17.29 -1.67 19.14
CA GLY A 234 -18.00 -0.45 18.75
C GLY A 234 -17.10 0.73 18.34
N THR A 235 -15.77 0.64 18.55
CA THR A 235 -14.83 1.73 18.23
C THR A 235 -13.81 1.30 17.17
N GLY A 236 -12.87 0.44 17.53
CA GLY A 236 -11.76 0.10 16.65
C GLY A 236 -10.69 -0.71 17.38
N TYR A 237 -9.46 -0.21 17.35
CA TYR A 237 -8.29 -0.93 17.88
C TYR A 237 -7.45 -0.07 18.82
N LYS A 238 -6.77 -0.73 19.74
CA LYS A 238 -5.83 -0.11 20.67
C LYS A 238 -4.54 -0.93 20.69
N LEU A 239 -3.40 -0.26 20.62
CA LEU A 239 -2.11 -0.89 20.85
C LEU A 239 -1.75 -0.83 22.34
N VAL A 240 -1.35 -1.97 22.87
CA VAL A 240 -0.72 -2.13 24.20
C VAL A 240 0.73 -2.53 23.97
N VAL A 241 1.65 -1.72 24.44
CA VAL A 241 3.12 -1.88 24.27
C VAL A 241 3.68 -2.70 25.42
#